data_fa3cbb85e8a51c079903c32b21aa9be3
#
_entry.id   fa3cbb85e8a51c079903c32b21aa9be3
#
_cell.length_a   1.000
_cell.length_b   1.000
_cell.length_c   1.000
_cell.angle_alpha   90.00
_cell.angle_beta   90.00
_cell.angle_gamma   90.00
#
_symmetry.space_group_name_H-M   'P 1'
#
loop_
_entity.id
_entity.type
_entity.pdbx_description
1 polymer ?
#
loop_
_entity_poly.entity_id
_entity_poly.type
_entity_poly.pdbx_seq_one_letter_code
_entity_poly.pdbx_strand_id
1 'polypeptide(L)'
;MSVEEDRAELARLEEAWMQAVEDRDMEALERLVAPEFRFMAIHLYPEPMTRAQWMDAAREGYTIVSFAFESKDIEVSGDTGVIHARYSQVASYEHVSLSNAFRLTDVWTRADGTWRVIARHSSILA
;
A
#
# COMPACT_ATOMS: atom_id res chain seq x y z
N MET A 1 1.11 15.70 17.93
CA MET A 1 1.99 15.84 16.77
C MET A 1 1.34 16.73 15.75
N SER A 2 2.13 17.44 14.99
CA SER A 2 1.57 18.34 13.99
C SER A 2 1.13 17.57 12.74
N VAL A 3 0.26 18.18 11.96
CA VAL A 3 -0.19 17.62 10.67
C VAL A 3 1.01 17.47 9.73
N GLU A 4 1.95 18.41 9.76
CA GLU A 4 3.15 18.34 8.93
C GLU A 4 4.02 17.14 9.27
N GLU A 5 4.19 16.87 10.57
CA GLU A 5 4.95 15.70 11.03
C GLU A 5 4.25 14.41 10.63
N ASP A 6 2.91 14.36 10.75
CA ASP A 6 2.14 13.20 10.36
C ASP A 6 2.21 12.96 8.86
N ARG A 7 2.16 14.00 8.03
CA ARG A 7 2.31 13.87 6.58
C ARG A 7 3.68 13.29 6.22
N ALA A 8 4.73 13.79 6.85
CA ALA A 8 6.09 13.32 6.59
C ALA A 8 6.24 11.84 6.98
N GLU A 9 5.68 11.47 8.12
CA GLU A 9 5.70 10.09 8.59
C GLU A 9 4.93 9.17 7.64
N LEU A 10 3.75 9.58 7.20
CA LEU A 10 2.95 8.79 6.27
C LEU A 10 3.62 8.64 4.91
N ALA A 11 4.28 9.68 4.42
CA ALA A 11 5.04 9.59 3.17
C ALA A 11 6.15 8.55 3.29
N ARG A 12 6.83 8.52 4.41
CA ARG A 12 7.90 7.56 4.69
C ARG A 12 7.34 6.13 4.81
N LEU A 13 6.21 5.97 5.51
CA LEU A 13 5.59 4.66 5.70
C LEU A 13 5.04 4.08 4.39
N GLU A 14 4.52 4.92 3.52
CA GLU A 14 4.03 4.50 2.21
C GLU A 14 5.17 3.88 1.39
N GLU A 15 6.33 4.54 1.36
CA GLU A 15 7.53 4.01 0.69
C GLU A 15 7.99 2.71 1.37
N ALA A 16 8.04 2.71 2.69
CA ALA A 16 8.50 1.56 3.46
C ALA A 16 7.62 0.33 3.21
N TRP A 17 6.32 0.54 3.03
CA TRP A 17 5.39 -0.54 2.75
C TRP A 17 5.73 -1.24 1.42
N MET A 18 5.91 -0.47 0.36
CA MET A 18 6.24 -1.06 -0.95
C MET A 18 7.64 -1.66 -0.94
N GLN A 19 8.58 -1.06 -0.22
CA GLN A 19 9.91 -1.62 -0.08
C GLN A 19 9.86 -2.97 0.65
N ALA A 20 9.01 -3.09 1.66
CA ALA A 20 8.83 -4.36 2.38
C ALA A 20 8.23 -5.44 1.46
N VAL A 21 7.33 -5.06 0.55
CA VAL A 21 6.80 -6.00 -0.44
C VAL A 21 7.93 -6.47 -1.37
N GLU A 22 8.72 -5.54 -1.88
CA GLU A 22 9.85 -5.87 -2.77
C GLU A 22 10.83 -6.80 -2.08
N ASP A 23 11.15 -6.54 -0.82
CA ASP A 23 12.12 -7.30 -0.03
C ASP A 23 11.54 -8.58 0.56
N ARG A 24 10.24 -8.80 0.46
CA ARG A 24 9.51 -9.87 1.14
C ARG A 24 9.77 -9.86 2.65
N ASP A 25 9.81 -8.68 3.23
CA ASP A 25 10.00 -8.49 4.65
C ASP A 25 8.66 -8.66 5.37
N MET A 26 8.32 -9.91 5.68
CA MET A 26 7.02 -10.23 6.27
C MET A 26 6.84 -9.65 7.66
N GLU A 27 7.90 -9.50 8.43
CA GLU A 27 7.82 -8.86 9.75
C GLU A 27 7.39 -7.40 9.64
N ALA A 28 7.98 -6.68 8.68
CA ALA A 28 7.60 -5.29 8.42
C ALA A 28 6.16 -5.20 7.94
N LEU A 29 5.74 -6.10 7.05
CA LEU A 29 4.36 -6.13 6.55
C LEU A 29 3.36 -6.42 7.67
N GLU A 30 3.70 -7.31 8.60
CA GLU A 30 2.85 -7.57 9.77
C GLU A 30 2.63 -6.32 10.61
N ARG A 31 3.65 -5.46 10.72
CA ARG A 31 3.54 -4.21 11.48
C ARG A 31 2.80 -3.11 10.72
N LEU A 32 3.01 -3.05 9.39
CA LEU A 32 2.48 -1.95 8.57
C LEU A 32 1.03 -2.13 8.18
N VAL A 33 0.58 -3.38 8.02
CA VAL A 33 -0.76 -3.68 7.50
C VAL A 33 -1.70 -4.01 8.66
N ALA A 34 -2.78 -3.23 8.79
CA ALA A 34 -3.74 -3.40 9.86
C ALA A 34 -4.50 -4.74 9.76
N PRO A 35 -4.97 -5.28 10.90
CA PRO A 35 -5.74 -6.53 10.88
C PRO A 35 -6.97 -6.50 9.97
N GLU A 36 -7.62 -5.34 9.86
CA GLU A 36 -8.84 -5.17 9.05
C GLU A 36 -8.57 -4.75 7.60
N PHE A 37 -7.32 -4.79 7.15
CA PHE A 37 -6.91 -4.33 5.82
C PHE A 37 -7.72 -4.98 4.71
N ARG A 38 -8.10 -4.17 3.71
CA ARG A 38 -8.73 -4.62 2.47
C ARG A 38 -8.04 -3.99 1.28
N PHE A 39 -7.88 -4.79 0.23
CA PHE A 39 -7.28 -4.34 -1.02
C PHE A 39 -8.30 -4.46 -2.15
N MET A 40 -8.54 -3.36 -2.86
CA MET A 40 -9.43 -3.33 -4.01
C MET A 40 -8.64 -3.00 -5.27
N ALA A 41 -8.67 -3.90 -6.23
CA ALA A 41 -8.10 -3.69 -7.56
C ALA A 41 -9.02 -4.40 -8.56
N ILE A 42 -10.03 -3.69 -9.02
CA ILE A 42 -11.11 -4.26 -9.83
C ILE A 42 -10.61 -4.91 -11.12
N HIS A 43 -9.51 -4.39 -11.66
CA HIS A 43 -8.88 -4.95 -12.87
C HIS A 43 -8.22 -6.30 -12.63
N LEU A 44 -8.00 -6.67 -11.38
CA LEU A 44 -7.29 -7.88 -11.00
C LEU A 44 -8.18 -8.87 -10.27
N TYR A 45 -9.10 -8.37 -9.45
CA TYR A 45 -9.90 -9.19 -8.57
C TYR A 45 -11.24 -8.49 -8.30
N PRO A 46 -12.39 -9.14 -8.59
CA PRO A 46 -13.68 -8.46 -8.51
C PRO A 46 -14.15 -8.13 -7.10
N GLU A 47 -13.65 -8.84 -6.09
CA GLU A 47 -14.00 -8.61 -4.70
C GLU A 47 -12.83 -8.02 -3.94
N PRO A 48 -13.06 -7.26 -2.85
CA PRO A 48 -11.95 -6.80 -2.02
C PRO A 48 -11.20 -7.99 -1.43
N MET A 49 -9.87 -8.00 -1.59
CA MET A 49 -9.03 -9.00 -0.94
C MET A 49 -8.96 -8.72 0.55
N THR A 50 -9.03 -9.77 1.34
CA THR A 50 -8.81 -9.67 2.78
C THR A 50 -7.33 -9.51 3.07
N ARG A 51 -6.99 -9.12 4.31
CA ARG A 51 -5.60 -9.06 4.75
C ARG A 51 -4.89 -10.40 4.54
N ALA A 52 -5.53 -11.49 4.94
CA ALA A 52 -4.94 -12.82 4.80
C ALA A 52 -4.61 -13.14 3.34
N GLN A 53 -5.53 -12.86 2.44
CA GLN A 53 -5.30 -13.08 1.01
C GLN A 53 -4.16 -12.22 0.48
N TRP A 54 -4.13 -10.95 0.88
CA TRP A 54 -3.08 -10.03 0.44
C TRP A 54 -1.72 -10.43 0.99
N MET A 55 -1.66 -10.82 2.28
CA MET A 55 -0.41 -11.26 2.91
C MET A 55 0.12 -12.54 2.27
N ASP A 56 -0.77 -13.47 1.91
CA ASP A 56 -0.37 -14.69 1.21
C ASP A 56 0.22 -14.37 -0.16
N ALA A 57 -0.40 -13.45 -0.90
CA ALA A 57 0.13 -13.00 -2.19
C ALA A 57 1.50 -12.35 -2.02
N ALA A 58 1.66 -11.50 -1.02
CA ALA A 58 2.93 -10.83 -0.75
C ALA A 58 4.03 -11.82 -0.36
N ARG A 59 3.66 -12.90 0.32
CA ARG A 59 4.63 -13.92 0.76
C ARG A 59 5.11 -14.78 -0.40
N GLU A 60 4.22 -15.19 -1.31
CA GLU A 60 4.55 -16.24 -2.27
C GLU A 60 4.40 -15.86 -3.74
N GLY A 61 3.40 -15.07 -4.09
CA GLY A 61 3.03 -14.89 -5.49
C GLY A 61 3.42 -13.57 -6.12
N TYR A 62 3.34 -12.50 -5.33
CA TYR A 62 3.53 -11.15 -5.83
C TYR A 62 5.01 -10.76 -5.73
N THR A 63 5.60 -10.38 -6.86
CA THR A 63 7.00 -9.99 -6.92
C THR A 63 7.12 -8.59 -7.51
N ILE A 64 7.71 -7.68 -6.75
CA ILE A 64 8.07 -6.36 -7.25
C ILE A 64 9.56 -6.38 -7.56
N VAL A 65 9.91 -6.06 -8.79
CA VAL A 65 11.31 -5.88 -9.21
C VAL A 65 11.76 -4.47 -8.90
N SER A 66 10.89 -3.49 -9.19
CA SER A 66 11.17 -2.08 -8.90
C SER A 66 9.86 -1.33 -8.81
N PHE A 67 9.89 -0.20 -8.12
CA PHE A 67 8.73 0.69 -8.04
C PHE A 67 9.18 2.14 -7.90
N ALA A 68 8.27 3.06 -8.20
CA ALA A 68 8.50 4.48 -8.01
C ALA A 68 7.19 5.19 -7.71
N PHE A 69 7.23 6.12 -6.76
CA PHE A 69 6.13 7.05 -6.52
C PHE A 69 6.45 8.34 -7.27
N GLU A 70 5.59 8.73 -8.21
CA GLU A 70 5.72 10.00 -8.90
C GLU A 70 5.20 11.15 -8.05
N SER A 71 4.13 10.91 -7.30
CA SER A 71 3.54 11.90 -6.41
C SER A 71 2.79 11.24 -5.28
N LYS A 72 2.72 11.95 -4.16
CA LYS A 72 1.92 11.55 -2.99
C LYS A 72 1.23 12.80 -2.48
N ASP A 73 -0.09 12.82 -2.57
CA ASP A 73 -0.93 13.87 -2.00
C ASP A 73 -1.53 13.30 -0.73
N ILE A 74 -1.14 13.85 0.42
CA ILE A 74 -1.44 13.27 1.73
C ILE A 74 -2.33 14.22 2.53
N GLU A 75 -3.49 13.73 2.95
CA GLU A 75 -4.41 14.44 3.80
C GLU A 75 -4.45 13.76 5.17
N VAL A 76 -4.39 14.56 6.23
CA VAL A 76 -4.44 14.04 7.60
C VAL A 76 -5.58 14.70 8.34
N SER A 77 -6.40 13.89 8.99
CA SER A 77 -7.47 14.35 9.86
C SER A 77 -7.45 13.49 11.13
N GLY A 78 -6.93 14.06 12.23
CA GLY A 78 -6.78 13.33 13.49
C GLY A 78 -5.93 12.08 13.32
N ASP A 79 -6.51 10.92 13.57
CA ASP A 79 -5.83 9.63 13.49
C ASP A 79 -6.05 8.93 12.14
N THR A 80 -6.48 9.67 11.12
CA THR A 80 -6.71 9.13 9.78
C THR A 80 -5.85 9.88 8.77
N GLY A 81 -5.16 9.13 7.92
CA GLY A 81 -4.40 9.67 6.81
C GLY A 81 -4.89 9.05 5.51
N VAL A 82 -5.02 9.87 4.47
CA VAL A 82 -5.40 9.40 3.13
C VAL A 82 -4.31 9.84 2.17
N ILE A 83 -3.77 8.89 1.44
CA ILE A 83 -2.73 9.15 0.45
C ILE A 83 -3.29 8.87 -0.93
N HIS A 84 -3.27 9.91 -1.79
CA HIS A 84 -3.55 9.75 -3.21
C HIS A 84 -2.22 9.78 -3.93
N ALA A 85 -1.84 8.67 -4.55
CA ALA A 85 -0.52 8.54 -5.15
C ALA A 85 -0.59 8.20 -6.64
N ARG A 86 0.42 8.65 -7.37
CA ARG A 86 0.74 8.10 -8.69
C ARG A 86 1.96 7.22 -8.51
N TYR A 87 1.85 5.98 -8.96
CA TYR A 87 2.79 4.94 -8.64
C TYR A 87 3.01 4.06 -9.88
N SER A 88 4.23 3.63 -10.09
CA SER A 88 4.52 2.68 -11.15
C SER A 88 5.36 1.54 -10.58
N GLN A 89 5.26 0.39 -11.23
CA GLN A 89 6.03 -0.77 -10.81
C GLN A 89 6.37 -1.66 -11.99
N VAL A 90 7.45 -2.40 -11.84
CA VAL A 90 7.76 -3.57 -12.65
C VAL A 90 7.53 -4.75 -11.72
N ALA A 91 6.49 -5.53 -11.98
CA ALA A 91 6.01 -6.54 -11.04
C ALA A 91 5.26 -7.66 -11.75
N SER A 92 5.07 -8.77 -11.05
CA SER A 92 4.29 -9.90 -11.54
C SER A 92 3.57 -10.60 -10.39
N TYR A 93 2.52 -11.32 -10.73
CA TYR A 93 1.82 -12.21 -9.82
C TYR A 93 1.59 -13.52 -10.53
N GLU A 94 2.21 -14.59 -10.05
CA GLU A 94 2.11 -15.94 -10.61
C GLU A 94 2.24 -15.97 -12.15
N HIS A 95 3.29 -15.34 -12.67
CA HIS A 95 3.62 -15.24 -14.10
C HIS A 95 2.73 -14.28 -14.91
N VAL A 96 1.78 -13.59 -14.27
CA VAL A 96 1.01 -12.54 -14.92
C VAL A 96 1.70 -11.21 -14.64
N SER A 97 1.97 -10.43 -15.70
CA SER A 97 2.59 -9.12 -15.51
C SER A 97 1.63 -8.16 -14.83
N LEU A 98 2.12 -7.51 -13.78
CA LEU A 98 1.42 -6.40 -13.12
C LEU A 98 2.20 -5.11 -13.27
N SER A 99 3.10 -5.06 -14.26
CA SER A 99 3.87 -3.85 -14.56
C SER A 99 2.96 -2.82 -15.19
N ASN A 100 2.82 -1.67 -14.54
CA ASN A 100 1.96 -0.60 -15.01
C ASN A 100 2.14 0.66 -14.16
N ALA A 101 1.45 1.72 -14.56
CA ALA A 101 1.30 2.91 -13.76
C ALA A 101 -0.11 2.89 -13.14
N PHE A 102 -0.20 3.31 -11.89
CA PHE A 102 -1.42 3.22 -11.11
C PHE A 102 -1.74 4.53 -10.40
N ARG A 103 -3.04 4.76 -10.20
CA ARG A 103 -3.52 5.69 -9.21
C ARG A 103 -3.88 4.87 -7.96
N LEU A 104 -3.28 5.22 -6.83
CA LEU A 104 -3.54 4.54 -5.57
C LEU A 104 -4.27 5.48 -4.61
N THR A 105 -5.23 4.95 -3.89
CA THR A 105 -5.79 5.62 -2.72
C THR A 105 -5.57 4.70 -1.54
N ASP A 106 -4.76 5.15 -0.59
CA ASP A 106 -4.40 4.38 0.59
C ASP A 106 -4.89 5.09 1.83
N VAL A 107 -5.55 4.36 2.70
CA VAL A 107 -6.05 4.89 3.96
C VAL A 107 -5.24 4.29 5.10
N TRP A 108 -4.67 5.18 5.92
CA TRP A 108 -3.88 4.82 7.09
C TRP A 108 -4.62 5.26 8.35
N THR A 109 -4.52 4.48 9.40
CA THR A 109 -5.10 4.83 10.69
C THR A 109 -4.04 4.72 11.78
N ARG A 110 -4.09 5.64 12.74
CA ARG A 110 -3.20 5.60 13.90
C ARG A 110 -3.99 5.06 15.09
N ALA A 111 -3.51 3.94 15.63
CA ALA A 111 -4.07 3.33 16.84
C ALA A 111 -2.91 3.02 17.76
N ASP A 112 -3.07 3.35 19.05
CA ASP A 112 -2.02 3.15 20.05
C ASP A 112 -0.68 3.78 19.61
N GLY A 113 -0.76 4.97 18.99
CA GLY A 113 0.40 5.70 18.54
C GLY A 113 1.08 5.16 17.29
N THR A 114 0.50 4.14 16.65
CA THR A 114 1.11 3.47 15.48
C THR A 114 0.22 3.59 14.26
N TRP A 115 0.79 4.08 13.16
CA TRP A 115 0.11 4.14 11.87
C TRP A 115 0.15 2.78 11.18
N ARG A 116 -1.02 2.33 10.70
CA ARG A 116 -1.12 1.12 9.87
C ARG A 116 -2.07 1.37 8.72
N VAL A 117 -1.80 0.75 7.57
CA VAL A 117 -2.68 0.88 6.41
C VAL A 117 -3.88 -0.04 6.58
N ILE A 118 -5.09 0.53 6.36
CA ILE A 118 -6.34 -0.23 6.51
C ILE A 118 -7.04 -0.48 5.19
N ALA A 119 -6.68 0.24 4.13
CA ALA A 119 -7.30 0.03 2.83
C ALA A 119 -6.41 0.56 1.71
N ARG A 120 -6.43 -0.13 0.59
CA ARG A 120 -5.87 0.36 -0.66
C ARG A 120 -6.86 0.14 -1.78
N HIS A 121 -7.05 1.15 -2.61
CA HIS A 121 -7.72 1.02 -3.89
C HIS A 121 -6.73 1.37 -4.99
N SER A 122 -6.60 0.48 -5.96
CA SER A 122 -5.65 0.62 -7.06
C SER A 122 -6.39 0.62 -8.40
N SER A 123 -6.08 1.59 -9.25
CA SER A 123 -6.62 1.67 -10.60
C SER A 123 -5.47 1.87 -11.59
N ILE A 124 -5.54 1.18 -12.71
CA ILE A 124 -4.55 1.35 -13.78
C ILE A 124 -4.79 2.70 -14.44
N LEU A 125 -3.71 3.43 -14.67
CA LEU A 125 -3.75 4.66 -15.45
C LEU A 125 -3.70 4.28 -16.93
N ALA A 126 -4.70 4.72 -17.65
CA ALA A 126 -4.80 4.44 -19.10
C ALA A 126 -3.96 5.42 -19.91
#